data_9fa045a0871dc85490b2301e3060f74a
#
_entry.id   9fa045a0871dc85490b2301e3060f74a
#
_cell.length_a   1.000
_cell.length_b   1.000
_cell.length_c   1.000
_cell.angle_alpha   90.00
_cell.angle_beta   90.00
_cell.angle_gamma   90.00
#
_symmetry.space_group_name_H-M   'P 1'
#
loop_
_entity.id
_entity.type
_entity.pdbx_description
1 polymer ?
#
loop_
_entity_poly.entity_id
_entity_poly.type
_entity_poly.pdbx_seq_one_letter_code
_entity_poly.pdbx_strand_id
1 'polypeptide(L)'
;MSNWLYLGRAIFSEVLATSFLKSSEGFTKLWPSIIVLIGYMLAFYFLSLTLETIPIGIAYAIWSGVGVASITLVSIFAFDQKIDLSAVIGIGLIIIGVIVLRVFSDVSVD
;
A
#
# COMPACT_ATOMS: atom_id res chain seq x y z
N MET A 1 14.91 1.49 -14.70
CA MET A 1 13.73 0.79 -14.14
C MET A 1 12.56 1.75 -14.10
N SER A 2 11.36 1.24 -14.35
CA SER A 2 10.17 2.08 -14.34
C SER A 2 9.85 2.56 -12.93
N ASN A 3 9.47 3.83 -12.78
CA ASN A 3 9.05 4.36 -11.49
C ASN A 3 7.74 3.75 -11.00
N TRP A 4 6.93 3.24 -11.90
CA TRP A 4 5.75 2.45 -11.52
C TRP A 4 6.16 1.14 -10.85
N LEU A 5 7.28 0.55 -11.27
CA LEU A 5 7.82 -0.64 -10.63
C LEU A 5 8.33 -0.32 -9.22
N TYR A 6 8.97 0.84 -9.03
CA TYR A 6 9.36 1.30 -7.70
C TYR A 6 8.14 1.49 -6.79
N LEU A 7 7.08 2.09 -7.34
CA LEU A 7 5.85 2.27 -6.58
C LEU A 7 5.26 0.92 -6.18
N GLY A 8 5.25 -0.05 -7.09
CA GLY A 8 4.79 -1.40 -6.79
C GLY A 8 5.59 -2.06 -5.68
N ARG A 9 6.91 -1.91 -5.70
CA ARG A 9 7.78 -2.43 -4.65
C ARG A 9 7.55 -1.74 -3.31
N ALA A 10 7.30 -0.43 -3.33
CA ALA A 10 6.98 0.32 -2.12
C ALA A 10 5.69 -0.20 -1.50
N ILE A 11 4.66 -0.38 -2.32
CA ILE A 11 3.36 -0.88 -1.87
C ILE A 11 3.50 -2.30 -1.31
N PHE A 12 4.21 -3.19 -2.01
CA PHE A 12 4.42 -4.55 -1.56
C PHE A 12 5.13 -4.59 -0.21
N SER A 13 6.20 -3.81 -0.05
CA SER A 13 6.94 -3.74 1.20
C SER A 13 6.08 -3.21 2.34
N GLU A 14 5.28 -2.18 2.06
CA GLU A 14 4.38 -1.58 3.05
C GLU A 14 3.28 -2.56 3.46
N VAL A 15 2.65 -3.24 2.50
CA VAL A 15 1.59 -4.21 2.80
C VAL A 15 2.14 -5.35 3.65
N LEU A 16 3.33 -5.83 3.32
CA LEU A 16 3.99 -6.87 4.11
C LEU A 16 4.25 -6.39 5.54
N ALA A 17 4.80 -5.18 5.68
CA ALA A 17 5.08 -4.60 6.99
C ALA A 17 3.80 -4.43 7.81
N THR A 18 2.77 -3.85 7.20
CA THR A 18 1.49 -3.61 7.89
C THR A 18 0.82 -4.93 8.29
N SER A 19 0.95 -5.97 7.46
CA SER A 19 0.42 -7.29 7.80
C SER A 19 1.06 -7.86 9.07
N PHE A 20 2.36 -7.66 9.23
CA PHE A 20 3.08 -8.12 10.44
C PHE A 20 2.91 -7.16 11.61
N LEU A 21 2.41 -5.95 11.38
CA LEU A 21 2.20 -4.98 12.45
C LEU A 21 1.21 -5.53 13.48
N LYS A 22 0.13 -6.14 13.03
CA LYS A 22 -0.83 -6.78 13.93
C LYS A 22 -0.17 -7.91 14.73
N SER A 23 0.67 -8.71 14.07
CA SER A 23 1.37 -9.82 14.71
C SER A 23 2.42 -9.36 15.72
N SER A 24 2.88 -8.10 15.66
CA SER A 24 3.87 -7.57 16.58
C SER A 24 3.31 -7.28 17.96
N GLU A 25 1.98 -7.23 18.11
CA GLU A 25 1.28 -6.93 19.38
C GLU A 25 1.87 -5.71 20.06
N GLY A 26 1.87 -4.57 19.32
CA GLY A 26 2.40 -3.31 19.84
C GLY A 26 3.91 -3.28 19.93
N PHE A 27 4.59 -4.00 19.03
CA PHE A 27 6.06 -4.10 18.99
C PHE A 27 6.63 -4.87 20.21
N THR A 28 5.84 -5.76 20.79
CA THR A 28 6.31 -6.62 21.87
C THR A 28 6.92 -7.92 21.39
N LYS A 29 6.62 -8.33 20.15
CA LYS A 29 7.15 -9.55 19.54
C LYS A 29 8.34 -9.19 18.64
N LEU A 30 9.49 -9.81 18.89
CA LEU A 30 10.76 -9.42 18.25
C LEU A 30 10.73 -9.60 16.75
N TRP A 31 10.39 -10.78 16.24
CA TRP A 31 10.51 -11.06 14.82
C TRP A 31 9.50 -10.28 13.98
N PRO A 32 8.21 -10.24 14.33
CA PRO A 32 7.28 -9.38 13.60
C PRO A 32 7.69 -7.91 13.63
N SER A 33 8.19 -7.42 14.77
CA SER A 33 8.64 -6.02 14.88
C SER A 33 9.79 -5.70 13.93
N ILE A 34 10.76 -6.61 13.81
CA ILE A 34 11.89 -6.43 12.88
C ILE A 34 11.39 -6.38 11.45
N ILE A 35 10.48 -7.28 11.08
CA ILE A 35 9.90 -7.31 9.72
C ILE A 35 9.16 -6.00 9.43
N VAL A 36 8.41 -5.48 10.38
CA VAL A 36 7.71 -4.20 10.23
C VAL A 36 8.70 -3.06 9.95
N LEU A 37 9.75 -2.95 10.75
CA LEU A 37 10.72 -1.87 10.59
C LEU A 37 11.43 -1.96 9.24
N ILE A 38 11.90 -3.13 8.85
CA ILE A 38 12.59 -3.32 7.58
C ILE A 38 11.64 -3.05 6.42
N GLY A 39 10.41 -3.56 6.50
CA GLY A 39 9.41 -3.37 5.45
C GLY A 39 9.07 -1.90 5.21
N TYR A 40 8.86 -1.13 6.28
CA TYR A 40 8.59 0.30 6.14
C TYR A 40 9.81 1.07 5.63
N MET A 41 11.01 0.72 6.05
CA MET A 41 12.22 1.36 5.53
C MET A 41 12.33 1.16 4.02
N LEU A 42 12.12 -0.06 3.55
CA LEU A 42 12.14 -0.36 2.11
C LEU A 42 11.01 0.35 1.38
N ALA A 43 9.82 0.40 1.97
CA ALA A 43 8.67 1.08 1.37
C ALA A 43 8.97 2.55 1.12
N PHE A 44 9.48 3.25 2.13
CA PHE A 44 9.78 4.67 1.99
C PHE A 44 10.96 4.92 1.07
N TYR A 45 11.96 4.03 1.05
CA TYR A 45 13.06 4.15 0.11
C TYR A 45 12.55 4.08 -1.34
N PHE A 46 11.75 3.05 -1.67
CA PHE A 46 11.22 2.93 -3.03
C PHE A 46 10.24 4.04 -3.36
N LEU A 47 9.47 4.52 -2.38
CA LEU A 47 8.60 5.67 -2.59
C LEU A 47 9.42 6.90 -2.97
N SER A 48 10.53 7.16 -2.29
CA SER A 48 11.36 8.32 -2.59
C SER A 48 11.88 8.28 -4.02
N LEU A 49 12.23 7.10 -4.53
CA LEU A 49 12.64 6.93 -5.92
C LEU A 49 11.47 7.18 -6.89
N THR A 50 10.28 6.74 -6.50
CA THR A 50 9.06 6.93 -7.29
C THR A 50 8.75 8.41 -7.51
N LEU A 51 8.94 9.24 -6.48
CA LEU A 51 8.57 10.64 -6.51
C LEU A 51 9.43 11.49 -7.44
N GLU A 52 10.50 10.93 -8.01
CA GLU A 52 11.31 11.63 -9.00
C GLU A 52 10.55 11.89 -10.30
N THR A 53 9.58 11.03 -10.64
CA THR A 53 8.83 11.16 -11.90
C THR A 53 7.32 11.13 -11.72
N ILE A 54 6.81 10.62 -10.61
CA ILE A 54 5.36 10.55 -10.36
C ILE A 54 5.00 11.59 -9.31
N PRO A 55 4.02 12.48 -9.57
CA PRO A 55 3.61 13.47 -8.57
C PRO A 55 3.20 12.81 -7.26
N ILE A 56 3.55 13.46 -6.15
CA ILE A 56 3.34 12.86 -4.82
C ILE A 56 1.87 12.57 -4.54
N GLY A 57 0.96 13.43 -4.99
CA GLY A 57 -0.48 13.20 -4.80
C GLY A 57 -0.97 11.96 -5.52
N ILE A 58 -0.51 11.76 -6.76
CA ILE A 58 -0.88 10.59 -7.56
C ILE A 58 -0.27 9.32 -6.96
N ALA A 59 1.02 9.37 -6.64
CA ALA A 59 1.72 8.22 -6.06
C ALA A 59 1.07 7.81 -4.74
N TYR A 60 0.76 8.77 -3.88
CA TYR A 60 0.16 8.48 -2.59
C TYR A 60 -1.27 7.95 -2.72
N ALA A 61 -2.06 8.52 -3.63
CA ALA A 61 -3.43 8.04 -3.85
C ALA A 61 -3.43 6.59 -4.34
N ILE A 62 -2.56 6.25 -5.29
CA ILE A 62 -2.45 4.89 -5.81
C ILE A 62 -1.93 3.95 -4.72
N TRP A 63 -0.89 4.38 -3.98
CA TRP A 63 -0.34 3.58 -2.89
C TRP A 63 -1.41 3.29 -1.85
N SER A 64 -2.14 4.33 -1.41
CA SER A 64 -3.19 4.15 -0.40
C SER A 64 -4.29 3.23 -0.89
N GLY A 65 -4.75 3.41 -2.13
CA GLY A 65 -5.83 2.61 -2.69
C GLY A 65 -5.45 1.14 -2.86
N VAL A 66 -4.31 0.89 -3.48
CA VAL A 66 -3.83 -0.49 -3.66
C VAL A 66 -3.50 -1.12 -2.31
N GLY A 67 -2.90 -0.33 -1.41
CA GLY A 67 -2.58 -0.80 -0.06
C GLY A 67 -3.84 -1.21 0.71
N VAL A 68 -4.88 -0.37 0.69
CA VAL A 68 -6.15 -0.67 1.37
C VAL A 68 -6.75 -1.97 0.83
N ALA A 69 -6.81 -2.12 -0.49
CA ALA A 69 -7.35 -3.33 -1.10
C ALA A 69 -6.54 -4.56 -0.70
N SER A 70 -5.22 -4.46 -0.75
CA SER A 70 -4.32 -5.57 -0.42
C SER A 70 -4.41 -5.97 1.04
N ILE A 71 -4.40 -4.99 1.95
CA ILE A 71 -4.51 -5.25 3.39
C ILE A 71 -5.88 -5.85 3.73
N THR A 72 -6.92 -5.39 3.05
CA THR A 72 -8.26 -5.97 3.26
C THR A 72 -8.27 -7.46 2.91
N LEU A 73 -7.65 -7.83 1.78
CA LEU A 73 -7.54 -9.23 1.40
C LEU A 73 -6.74 -10.02 2.44
N VAL A 74 -5.62 -9.47 2.91
CA VAL A 74 -4.82 -10.13 3.96
C VAL A 74 -5.65 -10.32 5.22
N SER A 75 -6.41 -9.30 5.63
CA SER A 75 -7.19 -9.38 6.86
C SER A 75 -8.29 -10.45 6.78
N ILE A 76 -8.89 -10.62 5.62
CA ILE A 76 -9.93 -11.64 5.42
C ILE A 76 -9.32 -13.05 5.49
N PHE A 77 -8.21 -13.28 4.77
CA PHE A 77 -7.67 -14.63 4.62
C PHE A 77 -6.69 -15.03 5.74
N ALA A 78 -5.91 -14.09 6.26
CA ALA A 78 -4.90 -14.40 7.27
C ALA A 78 -5.41 -14.20 8.71
N PHE A 79 -6.31 -13.25 8.91
CA PHE A 79 -6.78 -12.89 10.25
C PHE A 79 -8.27 -13.18 10.47
N ASP A 80 -8.91 -13.83 9.51
CA ASP A 80 -10.34 -14.20 9.58
C ASP A 80 -11.27 -13.03 9.87
N GLN A 81 -10.89 -11.83 9.45
CA GLN A 81 -11.73 -10.65 9.61
C GLN A 81 -12.84 -10.65 8.57
N LYS A 82 -13.97 -10.09 8.94
CA LYS A 82 -15.14 -10.01 8.06
C LYS A 82 -15.34 -8.59 7.60
N ILE A 83 -15.82 -8.42 6.37
CA ILE A 83 -16.23 -7.13 5.86
C ILE A 83 -17.70 -7.17 5.48
N ASP A 84 -18.33 -6.01 5.58
CA ASP A 84 -19.75 -5.89 5.22
C ASP A 84 -19.89 -5.29 3.82
N LEU A 85 -21.14 -5.11 3.38
CA LEU A 85 -21.41 -4.56 2.06
C LEU A 85 -20.88 -3.14 1.91
N SER A 86 -20.99 -2.33 2.97
CA SER A 86 -20.46 -0.96 2.92
C SER A 86 -18.97 -0.93 2.69
N ALA A 87 -18.22 -1.85 3.32
CA ALA A 87 -16.77 -1.96 3.10
C ALA A 87 -16.47 -2.40 1.66
N VAL A 88 -17.22 -3.34 1.12
CA VAL A 88 -17.03 -3.77 -0.27
C VAL A 88 -17.27 -2.60 -1.23
N ILE A 89 -18.33 -1.84 -1.03
CA ILE A 89 -18.64 -0.70 -1.89
C ILE A 89 -17.56 0.37 -1.77
N GLY A 90 -17.17 0.73 -0.55
CA GLY A 90 -16.18 1.77 -0.32
C GLY A 90 -14.81 1.42 -0.91
N ILE A 91 -14.34 0.20 -0.67
CA ILE A 91 -13.07 -0.26 -1.23
C ILE A 91 -13.14 -0.34 -2.74
N GLY A 92 -14.29 -0.78 -3.29
CA GLY A 92 -14.50 -0.79 -4.73
C GLY A 92 -14.38 0.59 -5.35
N LEU A 93 -14.94 1.62 -4.70
CA LEU A 93 -14.83 3.00 -5.16
C LEU A 93 -13.37 3.49 -5.15
N ILE A 94 -12.63 3.12 -4.11
CA ILE A 94 -11.19 3.47 -4.02
C ILE A 94 -10.43 2.83 -5.19
N ILE A 95 -10.69 1.56 -5.49
CA ILE A 95 -10.04 0.85 -6.59
C ILE A 95 -10.36 1.51 -7.92
N ILE A 96 -11.63 1.88 -8.14
CA ILE A 96 -12.03 2.58 -9.36
C ILE A 96 -11.27 3.90 -9.48
N GLY A 97 -11.14 4.65 -8.37
CA GLY A 97 -10.37 5.89 -8.35
C GLY A 97 -8.91 5.67 -8.72
N VAL A 98 -8.29 4.61 -8.21
CA VAL A 98 -6.91 4.26 -8.56
C VAL A 98 -6.77 3.97 -10.05
N ILE A 99 -7.71 3.23 -10.62
CA ILE A 99 -7.69 2.92 -12.05
C ILE A 99 -7.80 4.20 -12.88
N VAL A 100 -8.68 5.12 -12.49
CA VAL A 100 -8.83 6.40 -13.17
C VAL A 100 -7.53 7.19 -13.14
N LEU A 101 -6.88 7.25 -11.98
CA LEU A 101 -5.60 7.96 -11.85
C LEU A 101 -4.50 7.33 -12.70
N ARG A 102 -4.41 6.02 -12.70
CA ARG A 102 -3.34 5.33 -13.42
C ARG A 102 -3.51 5.39 -14.93
N VAL A 103 -4.75 5.31 -15.40
CA VAL A 103 -5.04 5.17 -16.83
C VAL A 103 -5.32 6.51 -17.51
N PHE A 104 -6.02 7.40 -16.83
CA PHE A 104 -6.54 8.62 -17.47
C PHE A 104 -5.84 9.91 -17.03
N SER A 105 -5.10 9.91 -15.92
CA SER A 105 -4.44 11.14 -15.47
C SER A 105 -3.16 11.39 -16.26
N ASP A 106 -2.97 12.65 -16.67
CA ASP A 106 -1.78 13.11 -17.39
C ASP A 106 -0.90 14.00 -16.52
N VAL A 107 -1.16 14.09 -15.23
CA VAL A 107 -0.37 14.93 -14.34
C VAL A 107 1.07 14.42 -14.23
N SER A 108 2.03 15.30 -14.32
CA SER A 108 3.45 14.97 -14.21
C SER A 108 4.15 15.92 -13.23
N VAL A 109 5.42 15.61 -12.91
CA VAL A 109 6.19 16.40 -11.95
C VAL A 109 6.89 17.60 -12.59
N ASP A 110 6.94 17.68 -13.92
CA ASP A 110 7.57 18.84 -14.59
C ASP A 110 6.62 19.97 -14.87
#